data_90ffcc955fbb78c1ddcd167a22138085
#
_entry.id   90ffcc955fbb78c1ddcd167a22138085
#
_cell.length_a   1.000
_cell.length_b   1.000
_cell.length_c   1.000
_cell.angle_alpha   90.00
_cell.angle_beta   90.00
_cell.angle_gamma   90.00
#
_symmetry.space_group_name_H-M   'P 1'
#
loop_
_entity.id
_entity.type
_entity.pdbx_description
1 polymer ?
#
loop_
_entity_poly.entity_id
_entity_poly.type
_entity_poly.pdbx_seq_one_letter_code
_entity_poly.pdbx_strand_id
1 'polypeptide(L)'
;TDTPFGEQIRHQLLCIYEVRGNEFKQSVEMTGRLYTALALFMQGATKKPPQTSYDGYVQKAASYISANYSYPITVEDVAAYVGLSRSHLFRSFETVLGQSPKEYLTEFRMKQACYLLEHSSLSVTAIAISVGFDNSLYFSKTFHRANGLSPREYRQSKKSP
;
A
#
# COMPACT_ATOMS: atom_id res chain seq x y z
N THR A 1 -10.47 18.60 13.95
CA THR A 1 -8.99 18.55 14.03
C THR A 1 -8.48 19.09 15.36
N ASP A 2 -9.27 18.91 16.43
CA ASP A 2 -8.96 19.45 17.76
C ASP A 2 -8.30 18.39 18.64
N THR A 3 -7.18 17.85 18.18
CA THR A 3 -6.36 16.98 19.02
C THR A 3 -5.21 17.78 19.63
N PRO A 4 -4.75 17.49 20.86
CA PRO A 4 -3.60 18.16 21.47
C PRO A 4 -2.36 18.20 20.56
N PHE A 5 -2.15 17.17 19.75
CA PHE A 5 -1.08 17.12 18.75
C PHE A 5 -1.30 18.07 17.58
N GLY A 6 -2.53 18.21 17.10
CA GLY A 6 -2.89 19.13 16.03
C GLY A 6 -2.59 20.59 16.42
N GLU A 7 -2.93 20.96 17.64
CA GLU A 7 -2.62 22.29 18.18
C GLU A 7 -1.12 22.54 18.32
N GLN A 8 -0.35 21.57 18.81
CA GLN A 8 1.11 21.71 18.93
C GLN A 8 1.79 21.82 17.57
N ILE A 9 1.36 21.04 16.57
CA ILE A 9 1.88 21.12 15.19
C ILE A 9 1.53 22.51 14.59
N ARG A 10 0.28 22.96 14.74
CA ARG A 10 -0.15 24.27 14.26
C ARG A 10 0.69 25.39 14.87
N HIS A 11 0.94 25.34 16.18
CA HIS A 11 1.79 26.29 16.87
C HIS A 11 3.22 26.33 16.30
N GLN A 12 3.85 25.16 16.06
CA GLN A 12 5.20 25.10 15.47
C GLN A 12 5.23 25.70 14.06
N LEU A 13 4.21 25.42 13.24
CA LEU A 13 4.12 25.98 11.88
C LEU A 13 3.94 27.48 11.87
N LEU A 14 3.14 28.03 12.80
CA LEU A 14 3.01 29.49 12.96
C LEU A 14 4.32 30.14 13.38
N CYS A 15 5.04 29.54 14.33
CA CYS A 15 6.36 30.04 14.75
C CYS A 15 7.39 29.99 13.61
N ILE A 16 7.36 28.98 12.72
CA ILE A 16 8.20 28.92 11.52
C ILE A 16 7.87 30.11 10.60
N TYR A 17 6.58 30.40 10.42
CA TYR A 17 6.13 31.51 9.58
C TYR A 17 6.57 32.87 10.12
N GLU A 18 6.54 33.06 11.44
CA GLU A 18 6.96 34.32 12.10
C GLU A 18 8.48 34.56 12.04
N VAL A 19 9.29 33.51 12.12
CA VAL A 19 10.77 33.57 12.12
C VAL A 19 11.36 33.57 10.70
N ARG A 20 10.53 33.44 9.66
CA ARG A 20 11.01 33.38 8.26
C ARG A 20 11.89 34.59 7.91
N GLY A 21 13.06 34.31 7.32
CA GLY A 21 14.03 35.31 6.88
C GLY A 21 15.25 34.66 6.25
N ASN A 22 16.13 35.47 5.67
CA ASN A 22 17.29 35.01 4.94
C ASN A 22 18.59 35.01 5.76
N GLU A 23 18.54 35.41 7.03
CA GLU A 23 19.71 35.39 7.91
C GLU A 23 20.00 33.97 8.40
N PHE A 24 21.27 33.65 8.60
CA PHE A 24 21.73 32.33 9.04
C PHE A 24 21.05 31.89 10.35
N LYS A 25 20.92 32.78 11.33
CA LYS A 25 20.27 32.51 12.62
C LYS A 25 18.79 32.10 12.43
N GLN A 26 18.07 32.81 11.57
CA GLN A 26 16.67 32.51 11.26
C GLN A 26 16.54 31.17 10.54
N SER A 27 17.44 30.86 9.62
CA SER A 27 17.46 29.57 8.92
C SER A 27 17.69 28.40 9.88
N VAL A 28 18.59 28.54 10.85
CA VAL A 28 18.83 27.50 11.88
C VAL A 28 17.62 27.32 12.78
N GLU A 29 16.98 28.43 13.20
CA GLU A 29 15.78 28.36 14.04
C GLU A 29 14.60 27.72 13.30
N MET A 30 14.35 28.11 12.04
CA MET A 30 13.32 27.49 11.18
C MET A 30 13.54 25.99 11.03
N THR A 31 14.79 25.58 10.78
CA THR A 31 15.15 24.16 10.65
C THR A 31 14.85 23.39 11.94
N GLY A 32 15.23 23.91 13.10
CA GLY A 32 14.95 23.30 14.39
C GLY A 32 13.44 23.14 14.66
N ARG A 33 12.67 24.16 14.35
CA ARG A 33 11.20 24.14 14.49
C ARG A 33 10.55 23.16 13.52
N LEU A 34 11.06 23.05 12.28
CA LEU A 34 10.61 22.08 11.30
C LEU A 34 10.83 20.63 11.80
N TYR A 35 12.02 20.32 12.32
CA TYR A 35 12.27 19.00 12.91
C TYR A 35 11.36 18.71 14.12
N THR A 36 11.08 19.73 14.94
CA THR A 36 10.14 19.58 16.07
C THR A 36 8.72 19.30 15.57
N ALA A 37 8.24 20.02 14.57
CA ALA A 37 6.93 19.78 13.96
C ALA A 37 6.84 18.37 13.33
N LEU A 38 7.89 17.94 12.66
CA LEU A 38 7.97 16.60 12.07
C LEU A 38 7.96 15.49 13.15
N ALA A 39 8.70 15.68 14.24
CA ALA A 39 8.70 14.74 15.37
C ALA A 39 7.31 14.64 16.02
N LEU A 40 6.62 15.77 16.23
CA LEU A 40 5.24 15.78 16.72
C LEU A 40 4.28 15.09 15.76
N PHE A 41 4.42 15.34 14.47
CA PHE A 41 3.62 14.64 13.44
C PHE A 41 3.84 13.13 13.49
N MET A 42 5.09 12.69 13.59
CA MET A 42 5.42 11.26 13.71
C MET A 42 4.86 10.65 15.00
N GLN A 43 4.91 11.36 16.14
CA GLN A 43 4.31 10.91 17.40
C GLN A 43 2.78 10.81 17.30
N GLY A 44 2.13 11.76 16.63
CA GLY A 44 0.70 11.72 16.35
C GLY A 44 0.32 10.55 15.41
N ALA A 45 1.14 10.31 14.39
CA ALA A 45 0.94 9.22 13.45
C ALA A 45 1.16 7.83 14.09
N THR A 46 2.00 7.73 15.11
CA THR A 46 2.24 6.46 15.84
C THR A 46 1.16 6.14 16.86
N LYS A 47 0.31 7.07 17.25
CA LYS A 47 -0.94 6.76 17.97
C LYS A 47 -1.95 6.16 17.00
N LYS A 48 -1.73 4.88 16.65
CA LYS A 48 -2.79 4.08 16.02
C LYS A 48 -4.05 4.21 16.88
N PRO A 49 -5.23 4.50 16.28
CA PRO A 49 -6.49 4.31 17.00
C PRO A 49 -6.49 2.87 17.56
N PRO A 50 -7.22 2.60 18.68
CA PRO A 50 -7.34 1.25 19.19
C PRO A 50 -7.86 0.38 18.03
N GLN A 51 -6.92 -0.35 17.42
CA GLN A 51 -7.24 -1.23 16.31
C GLN A 51 -8.13 -2.32 16.88
N THR A 52 -9.34 -2.45 16.36
CA THR A 52 -10.03 -3.71 16.48
C THR A 52 -9.03 -4.78 16.05
N SER A 53 -8.99 -5.88 16.76
CA SER A 53 -8.00 -6.96 16.50
C SER A 53 -7.93 -7.34 15.02
N TYR A 54 -9.05 -7.22 14.29
CA TYR A 54 -9.15 -7.49 12.85
C TYR A 54 -8.37 -6.52 11.96
N ASP A 55 -8.45 -5.19 12.20
CA ASP A 55 -7.75 -4.19 11.37
C ASP A 55 -6.23 -4.37 11.43
N GLY A 56 -5.69 -4.65 12.62
CA GLY A 56 -4.27 -4.89 12.80
C GLY A 56 -3.76 -6.12 12.04
N TYR A 57 -4.54 -7.19 12.04
CA TYR A 57 -4.22 -8.41 11.30
C TYR A 57 -4.29 -8.19 9.79
N VAL A 58 -5.33 -7.51 9.30
CA VAL A 58 -5.50 -7.20 7.88
C VAL A 58 -4.37 -6.30 7.37
N GLN A 59 -3.97 -5.26 8.13
CA GLN A 59 -2.84 -4.40 7.75
C GLN A 59 -1.51 -5.16 7.67
N LYS A 60 -1.22 -6.03 8.64
CA LYS A 60 -0.01 -6.88 8.60
C LYS A 60 -0.03 -7.83 7.41
N ALA A 61 -1.18 -8.46 7.15
CA ALA A 61 -1.35 -9.37 6.03
C ALA A 61 -1.21 -8.64 4.68
N ALA A 62 -1.81 -7.46 4.53
CA ALA A 62 -1.67 -6.63 3.34
C ALA A 62 -0.21 -6.20 3.09
N SER A 63 0.51 -5.83 4.15
CA SER A 63 1.94 -5.52 4.07
C SER A 63 2.77 -6.72 3.63
N TYR A 64 2.49 -7.90 4.16
CA TYR A 64 3.15 -9.13 3.75
C TYR A 64 2.86 -9.47 2.27
N ILE A 65 1.60 -9.36 1.85
CA ILE A 65 1.19 -9.58 0.46
C ILE A 65 1.93 -8.60 -0.47
N SER A 66 1.96 -7.32 -0.13
CA SER A 66 2.62 -6.29 -0.96
C SER A 66 4.13 -6.50 -1.09
N ALA A 67 4.77 -7.08 -0.09
CA ALA A 67 6.20 -7.39 -0.13
C ALA A 67 6.52 -8.70 -0.86
N ASN A 68 5.55 -9.64 -0.94
CA ASN A 68 5.81 -11.00 -1.40
C ASN A 68 4.93 -11.46 -2.57
N TYR A 69 4.10 -10.60 -3.14
CA TYR A 69 3.12 -10.97 -4.19
C TYR A 69 3.74 -11.65 -5.42
N SER A 70 5.00 -11.34 -5.74
CA SER A 70 5.74 -11.91 -6.88
C SER A 70 6.17 -13.36 -6.65
N TYR A 71 6.17 -13.83 -5.41
CA TYR A 71 6.47 -15.21 -5.05
C TYR A 71 5.19 -16.06 -5.01
N PRO A 72 5.30 -17.40 -5.07
CA PRO A 72 4.16 -18.31 -5.01
C PRO A 72 3.59 -18.43 -3.58
N ILE A 73 3.26 -17.30 -2.94
CA ILE A 73 2.66 -17.29 -1.61
C ILE A 73 1.22 -17.79 -1.65
N THR A 74 0.83 -18.49 -0.60
CA THR A 74 -0.51 -19.01 -0.36
C THR A 74 -1.23 -18.22 0.74
N VAL A 75 -2.54 -18.39 0.89
CA VAL A 75 -3.31 -17.81 2.01
C VAL A 75 -2.82 -18.37 3.34
N GLU A 76 -2.35 -19.61 3.35
CA GLU A 76 -1.75 -20.28 4.50
C GLU A 76 -0.47 -19.58 4.97
N ASP A 77 0.39 -19.17 4.05
CA ASP A 77 1.62 -18.41 4.35
C ASP A 77 1.29 -17.06 4.97
N VAL A 78 0.30 -16.37 4.42
CA VAL A 78 -0.18 -15.08 4.97
C VAL A 78 -0.75 -15.27 6.38
N ALA A 79 -1.55 -16.31 6.59
CA ALA A 79 -2.15 -16.61 7.91
C ALA A 79 -1.07 -16.93 8.94
N ALA A 80 -0.08 -17.77 8.58
CA ALA A 80 1.05 -18.11 9.42
C ALA A 80 1.87 -16.86 9.80
N TYR A 81 2.15 -15.98 8.84
CA TYR A 81 2.89 -14.75 9.09
C TYR A 81 2.22 -13.82 10.11
N VAL A 82 0.89 -13.70 10.06
CA VAL A 82 0.16 -12.86 11.02
C VAL A 82 -0.21 -13.58 12.31
N GLY A 83 0.09 -14.88 12.43
CA GLY A 83 -0.20 -15.69 13.63
C GLY A 83 -1.68 -16.07 13.75
N LEU A 84 -2.40 -16.23 12.64
CA LEU A 84 -3.82 -16.59 12.60
C LEU A 84 -4.04 -17.93 11.93
N SER A 85 -5.17 -18.58 12.25
CA SER A 85 -5.70 -19.65 11.41
C SER A 85 -6.26 -19.06 10.10
N ARG A 86 -6.28 -19.86 9.02
CA ARG A 86 -6.87 -19.49 7.74
C ARG A 86 -8.31 -18.95 7.87
N SER A 87 -9.14 -19.61 8.69
CA SER A 87 -10.53 -19.19 8.89
C SER A 87 -10.64 -17.84 9.62
N HIS A 88 -9.71 -17.55 10.53
CA HIS A 88 -9.70 -16.28 11.23
C HIS A 88 -9.21 -15.15 10.31
N LEU A 89 -8.17 -15.41 9.51
CA LEU A 89 -7.71 -14.47 8.49
C LEU A 89 -8.83 -14.14 7.49
N PHE A 90 -9.55 -15.18 7.00
CA PHE A 90 -10.67 -14.98 6.08
C PHE A 90 -11.73 -14.06 6.69
N ARG A 91 -12.19 -14.33 7.92
CA ARG A 91 -13.18 -13.49 8.62
C ARG A 91 -12.68 -12.06 8.82
N SER A 92 -11.38 -11.87 9.12
CA SER A 92 -10.80 -10.55 9.28
C SER A 92 -10.86 -9.74 7.98
N PHE A 93 -10.50 -10.37 6.85
CA PHE A 93 -10.56 -9.73 5.54
C PHE A 93 -12.00 -9.41 5.12
N GLU A 94 -12.93 -10.35 5.27
CA GLU A 94 -14.35 -10.13 4.98
C GLU A 94 -14.94 -8.99 5.83
N THR A 95 -14.60 -8.93 7.11
CA THR A 95 -15.14 -7.91 8.03
C THR A 95 -14.58 -6.51 7.68
N VAL A 96 -13.30 -6.41 7.32
CA VAL A 96 -12.61 -5.12 7.15
C VAL A 96 -12.67 -4.63 5.69
N LEU A 97 -12.54 -5.55 4.74
CA LEU A 97 -12.39 -5.23 3.31
C LEU A 97 -13.54 -5.73 2.43
N GLY A 98 -14.45 -6.56 2.96
CA GLY A 98 -15.55 -7.15 2.19
C GLY A 98 -15.10 -8.16 1.12
N GLN A 99 -13.87 -8.69 1.24
CA GLN A 99 -13.31 -9.65 0.28
C GLN A 99 -12.40 -10.66 0.98
N SER A 100 -12.16 -11.80 0.32
CA SER A 100 -11.27 -12.83 0.85
C SER A 100 -9.78 -12.45 0.70
N PRO A 101 -8.87 -13.02 1.51
CA PRO A 101 -7.42 -12.85 1.36
C PRO A 101 -6.89 -13.24 -0.03
N LYS A 102 -7.49 -14.28 -0.64
CA LYS A 102 -7.13 -14.75 -1.99
C LYS A 102 -7.53 -13.75 -3.06
N GLU A 103 -8.71 -13.16 -2.96
CA GLU A 103 -9.18 -12.11 -3.87
C GLU A 103 -8.29 -10.88 -3.75
N TYR A 104 -7.97 -10.46 -2.54
CA TYR A 104 -7.05 -9.35 -2.28
C TYR A 104 -5.68 -9.57 -2.92
N LEU A 105 -5.06 -10.74 -2.72
CA LEU A 105 -3.79 -11.09 -3.37
C LEU A 105 -3.89 -11.05 -4.90
N THR A 106 -4.98 -11.61 -5.44
CA THR A 106 -5.20 -11.64 -6.89
C THR A 106 -5.38 -10.23 -7.44
N GLU A 107 -6.18 -9.40 -6.79
CA GLU A 107 -6.38 -7.99 -7.18
C GLU A 107 -5.06 -7.21 -7.13
N PHE A 108 -4.27 -7.39 -6.08
CA PHE A 108 -2.96 -6.77 -5.95
C PHE A 108 -2.04 -7.15 -7.11
N ARG A 109 -1.95 -8.44 -7.45
CA ARG A 109 -1.19 -8.94 -8.59
C ARG A 109 -1.68 -8.35 -9.91
N MET A 110 -2.99 -8.21 -10.11
CA MET A 110 -3.57 -7.60 -11.31
C MET A 110 -3.21 -6.11 -11.43
N LYS A 111 -3.23 -5.36 -10.33
CA LYS A 111 -2.79 -3.95 -10.30
C LYS A 111 -1.31 -3.82 -10.72
N GLN A 112 -0.44 -4.70 -10.21
CA GLN A 112 0.97 -4.73 -10.61
C GLN A 112 1.15 -5.13 -12.09
N ALA A 113 0.35 -6.08 -12.57
CA ALA A 113 0.37 -6.48 -13.98
C ALA A 113 -0.05 -5.32 -14.91
N CYS A 114 -1.08 -4.57 -14.56
CA CYS A 114 -1.48 -3.37 -15.31
C CYS A 114 -0.31 -2.37 -15.39
N TYR A 115 0.33 -2.09 -14.27
CA TYR A 115 1.49 -1.19 -14.23
C TYR A 115 2.62 -1.67 -15.15
N LEU A 116 2.98 -2.96 -15.11
CA LEU A 116 4.03 -3.53 -15.97
C LEU A 116 3.63 -3.53 -17.45
N LEU A 117 2.36 -3.75 -17.77
CA LEU A 117 1.85 -3.68 -19.14
C LEU A 117 1.95 -2.28 -19.74
N GLU A 118 1.75 -1.25 -18.93
CA GLU A 118 1.82 0.16 -19.32
C GLU A 118 3.27 0.66 -19.44
N HIS A 119 4.15 0.28 -18.50
CA HIS A 119 5.45 0.90 -18.31
C HIS A 119 6.64 0.03 -18.72
N SER A 120 6.40 -1.17 -19.26
CA SER A 120 7.49 -2.06 -19.71
C SER A 120 7.23 -2.68 -21.07
N SER A 121 8.32 -3.17 -21.70
CA SER A 121 8.29 -3.98 -22.95
C SER A 121 8.27 -5.49 -22.68
N LEU A 122 8.15 -5.91 -21.42
CA LEU A 122 8.15 -7.34 -21.05
C LEU A 122 7.05 -8.11 -21.78
N SER A 123 7.33 -9.35 -22.14
CA SER A 123 6.30 -10.24 -22.69
C SER A 123 5.19 -10.51 -21.67
N VAL A 124 3.99 -10.85 -22.14
CA VAL A 124 2.86 -11.20 -21.27
C VAL A 124 3.23 -12.38 -20.34
N THR A 125 4.01 -13.35 -20.85
CA THR A 125 4.50 -14.48 -20.06
C THR A 125 5.48 -14.01 -18.97
N ALA A 126 6.41 -13.11 -19.30
CA ALA A 126 7.34 -12.57 -18.32
C ALA A 126 6.61 -11.77 -17.23
N ILE A 127 5.59 -10.98 -17.60
CA ILE A 127 4.75 -10.25 -16.62
C ILE A 127 4.00 -11.23 -15.72
N ALA A 128 3.39 -12.29 -16.29
CA ALA A 128 2.70 -13.30 -15.49
C ALA A 128 3.61 -13.87 -14.39
N ILE A 129 4.83 -14.27 -14.75
CA ILE A 129 5.83 -14.79 -13.81
C ILE A 129 6.22 -13.70 -12.77
N SER A 130 6.49 -12.47 -13.22
CA SER A 130 6.90 -11.37 -12.35
C SER A 130 5.84 -10.99 -11.31
N VAL A 131 4.56 -11.25 -11.57
CA VAL A 131 3.48 -11.00 -10.62
C VAL A 131 3.00 -12.26 -9.89
N GLY A 132 3.78 -13.35 -9.93
CA GLY A 132 3.57 -14.56 -9.14
C GLY A 132 2.57 -15.56 -9.71
N PHE A 133 2.42 -15.61 -11.06
CA PHE A 133 1.64 -16.64 -11.76
C PHE A 133 2.55 -17.62 -12.47
N ASP A 134 2.46 -18.90 -12.14
CA ASP A 134 3.23 -19.95 -12.78
C ASP A 134 2.73 -20.29 -14.19
N ASN A 135 1.46 -19.97 -14.49
CA ASN A 135 0.80 -20.29 -15.75
C ASN A 135 0.26 -19.02 -16.43
N SER A 136 0.84 -18.69 -17.60
CA SER A 136 0.47 -17.50 -18.36
C SER A 136 -0.94 -17.55 -18.97
N LEU A 137 -1.49 -18.75 -19.23
CA LEU A 137 -2.87 -18.89 -19.68
C LEU A 137 -3.86 -18.60 -18.54
N TYR A 138 -3.57 -19.12 -17.35
CA TYR A 138 -4.37 -18.83 -16.17
C TYR A 138 -4.29 -17.35 -15.80
N PHE A 139 -3.10 -16.75 -15.86
CA PHE A 139 -2.91 -15.31 -15.72
C PHE A 139 -3.80 -14.53 -16.69
N SER A 140 -3.73 -14.84 -18.01
CA SER A 140 -4.48 -14.12 -19.04
C SER A 140 -5.99 -14.20 -18.82
N LYS A 141 -6.52 -15.36 -18.43
CA LYS A 141 -7.94 -15.53 -18.07
C LYS A 141 -8.32 -14.72 -16.84
N THR A 142 -7.47 -14.71 -15.80
CA THR A 142 -7.70 -13.95 -14.56
C THR A 142 -7.65 -12.45 -14.83
N PHE A 143 -6.69 -12.01 -15.65
CA PHE A 143 -6.53 -10.62 -16.05
C PHE A 143 -7.74 -10.13 -16.86
N HIS A 144 -8.20 -10.90 -17.83
CA HIS A 144 -9.38 -10.56 -18.62
C HIS A 144 -10.63 -10.46 -17.75
N ARG A 145 -10.83 -11.39 -16.81
CA ARG A 145 -11.94 -11.33 -15.85
C ARG A 145 -11.92 -10.08 -14.97
N ALA A 146 -10.72 -9.64 -14.56
CA ALA A 146 -10.56 -8.48 -13.68
C ALA A 146 -10.67 -7.13 -14.41
N ASN A 147 -10.22 -7.06 -15.67
CA ASN A 147 -10.05 -5.79 -16.40
C ASN A 147 -10.93 -5.67 -17.66
N GLY A 148 -11.67 -6.73 -18.03
CA GLY A 148 -12.52 -6.75 -19.24
C GLY A 148 -11.77 -6.90 -20.56
N LEU A 149 -10.44 -6.79 -20.56
CA LEU A 149 -9.57 -6.90 -21.73
C LEU A 149 -8.48 -7.95 -21.49
N SER A 150 -8.01 -8.59 -22.56
CA SER A 150 -6.80 -9.43 -22.48
C SER A 150 -5.56 -8.57 -22.18
N PRO A 151 -4.48 -9.13 -21.62
CA PRO A 151 -3.24 -8.37 -21.38
C PRO A 151 -2.69 -7.67 -22.62
N ARG A 152 -2.82 -8.27 -23.80
CA ARG A 152 -2.37 -7.68 -25.06
C ARG A 152 -3.24 -6.49 -25.49
N GLU A 153 -4.55 -6.64 -25.45
CA GLU A 153 -5.50 -5.56 -25.75
C GLU A 153 -5.35 -4.41 -24.78
N TYR A 154 -5.20 -4.70 -23.47
CA TYR A 154 -4.95 -3.69 -22.45
C TYR A 154 -3.67 -2.88 -22.76
N ARG A 155 -2.56 -3.54 -23.09
CA ARG A 155 -1.30 -2.87 -23.49
C ARG A 155 -1.51 -1.99 -24.73
N GLN A 156 -2.25 -2.46 -25.72
CA GLN A 156 -2.52 -1.70 -26.95
C GLN A 156 -3.36 -0.46 -26.65
N SER A 157 -4.40 -0.59 -25.86
CA SER A 157 -5.29 0.53 -25.49
C SER A 157 -4.56 1.65 -24.72
N LYS A 158 -3.48 1.33 -24.01
CA LYS A 158 -2.67 2.32 -23.25
C LYS A 158 -1.51 2.92 -24.05
N LYS A 159 -1.17 2.35 -25.20
CA LYS A 159 -0.12 2.84 -26.10
C LYS A 159 -0.65 3.69 -27.26
N SER A 160 -1.96 3.68 -27.49
CA SER A 160 -2.58 4.59 -28.46
C SER A 160 -2.72 5.96 -27.82
N PRO A 161 -2.17 7.04 -28.42
CA PRO A 161 -2.29 8.41 -27.92
C PRO A 161 -3.72 8.91 -27.98
#